data_2aa7b4becb1536a23b2b194c4a3ee58e
#
_entry.id   2aa7b4becb1536a23b2b194c4a3ee58e
#
_cell.length_a   1.000
_cell.length_b   1.000
_cell.length_c   1.000
_cell.angle_alpha   90.00
_cell.angle_beta   90.00
_cell.angle_gamma   90.00
#
_symmetry.space_group_name_H-M   'P 1'
#
loop_
_entity.id
_entity.type
_entity.pdbx_description
1 polymer ?
#
loop_
_entity_poly.entity_id
_entity_poly.type
_entity_poly.pdbx_seq_one_letter_code
_entity_poly.pdbx_strand_id
1 'polypeptide(L)'
;MRIGILTNEYPPNVYGGAGVHVEYLTRELAALDGGRNFVRVLAFGDQSERSPTLAVNGVQPPARIAAQDPRHSKLFDTLMQDLMMSGMATDLDIVHCHTWYSHFAGCLVKQLQNVPLVLTTHSLEPHRPWKVEQLGTAYHASSWLERTAYQNADGVVAVSAAMKNDVQAIYHVDPDRVRVIHNGIDLQQYRPRPDPGVLAQYGIRSDAPFVLFVGRITRQKGIIHLVNAIRHLRPGVQIVLCAGAPDTPEIAVEMTQAVERARAQSQHDIVWIQEMLPKDRVIALYTHAAIFVCPSVYEPFGIINLEAMACETPVVASSVGGIPEVVEHGETGLLVVPEAISATEVEPRNPEQFSRDLAAAVNVLLDDPELRQSMAEKARLRVERQFSWTSIARQTLGFYEDLIGAHSARRKA
;
A
#
# COMPACT_ATOMS: atom_id res chain seq x y z
N MET A 1 -0.45 -3.74 27.71
CA MET A 1 -1.23 -4.57 26.76
C MET A 1 -0.31 -5.49 26.00
N ARG A 2 -0.72 -6.73 25.72
CA ARG A 2 -0.01 -7.72 24.92
C ARG A 2 -0.69 -7.86 23.57
N ILE A 3 -0.08 -7.32 22.54
CA ILE A 3 -0.66 -7.17 21.20
C ILE A 3 -0.02 -8.22 20.28
N GLY A 4 -0.83 -9.06 19.67
CA GLY A 4 -0.41 -9.99 18.61
C GLY A 4 -0.66 -9.40 17.23
N ILE A 5 0.38 -9.23 16.42
CA ILE A 5 0.29 -8.79 15.03
C ILE A 5 0.63 -9.97 14.13
N LEU A 6 -0.31 -10.32 13.24
CA LEU A 6 -0.13 -11.41 12.27
C LEU A 6 -0.10 -10.82 10.85
N THR A 7 0.93 -11.16 10.09
CA THR A 7 1.15 -10.58 8.76
C THR A 7 1.94 -11.51 7.84
N ASN A 8 1.79 -11.34 6.54
CA ASN A 8 2.64 -12.02 5.56
C ASN A 8 3.91 -11.23 5.22
N GLU A 9 3.98 -9.94 5.58
CA GLU A 9 5.09 -9.05 5.24
C GLU A 9 5.64 -8.38 6.50
N TYR A 10 6.95 -8.51 6.71
CA TYR A 10 7.71 -7.79 7.74
C TYR A 10 9.19 -7.74 7.33
N PRO A 11 9.95 -6.69 7.67
CA PRO A 11 11.35 -6.62 7.31
C PRO A 11 12.16 -7.89 7.67
N PRO A 12 13.08 -8.32 6.78
CA PRO A 12 13.48 -7.70 5.52
C PRO A 12 12.53 -8.01 4.34
N ASN A 13 11.51 -8.83 4.52
CA ASN A 13 10.60 -9.33 3.48
C ASN A 13 9.39 -8.41 3.33
N VAL A 14 9.54 -7.25 2.68
CA VAL A 14 8.47 -6.27 2.42
C VAL A 14 8.28 -6.11 0.92
N TYR A 15 7.05 -6.31 0.45
CA TYR A 15 6.69 -6.23 -0.98
C TYR A 15 5.80 -5.04 -1.33
N GLY A 16 5.13 -4.46 -0.33
CA GLY A 16 4.16 -3.40 -0.57
C GLY A 16 3.79 -2.57 0.66
N GLY A 17 2.79 -1.71 0.48
CA GLY A 17 2.36 -0.78 1.52
C GLY A 17 1.89 -1.43 2.81
N ALA A 18 1.36 -2.66 2.76
CA ALA A 18 0.95 -3.39 3.96
C ALA A 18 2.15 -3.72 4.86
N GLY A 19 3.26 -4.20 4.29
CA GLY A 19 4.47 -4.49 5.05
C GLY A 19 5.10 -3.23 5.64
N VAL A 20 5.11 -2.11 4.89
CA VAL A 20 5.54 -0.81 5.40
C VAL A 20 4.66 -0.37 6.59
N HIS A 21 3.34 -0.47 6.45
CA HIS A 21 2.41 -0.14 7.53
C HIS A 21 2.69 -0.95 8.80
N VAL A 22 2.84 -2.27 8.67
CA VAL A 22 3.05 -3.14 9.83
C VAL A 22 4.38 -2.86 10.52
N GLU A 23 5.44 -2.61 9.76
CA GLU A 23 6.76 -2.25 10.32
C GLU A 23 6.66 -1.03 11.24
N TYR A 24 6.15 0.09 10.72
CA TYR A 24 6.08 1.33 11.48
C TYR A 24 5.06 1.26 12.61
N LEU A 25 3.87 0.71 12.36
CA LEU A 25 2.84 0.58 13.38
C LEU A 25 3.34 -0.23 14.60
N THR A 26 4.01 -1.36 14.38
CA THR A 26 4.50 -2.21 15.46
C THR A 26 5.59 -1.55 16.29
N ARG A 27 6.52 -0.83 15.65
CA ARG A 27 7.58 -0.08 16.32
C ARG A 27 7.00 1.07 17.16
N GLU A 28 6.04 1.81 16.60
CA GLU A 28 5.37 2.89 17.32
C GLU A 28 4.53 2.38 18.51
N LEU A 29 3.71 1.32 18.30
CA LEU A 29 2.95 0.70 19.38
C LEU A 29 3.85 0.21 20.53
N ALA A 30 5.01 -0.36 20.21
CA ALA A 30 5.99 -0.83 21.19
C ALA A 30 6.68 0.34 21.94
N ALA A 31 6.81 1.51 21.33
CA ALA A 31 7.44 2.70 21.91
C ALA A 31 6.47 3.58 22.70
N LEU A 32 5.16 3.54 22.40
CA LEU A 32 4.14 4.36 23.05
C LEU A 32 4.11 4.14 24.57
N ASP A 33 3.73 5.19 25.29
CA ASP A 33 3.49 5.21 26.72
C ASP A 33 4.68 4.70 27.57
N GLY A 34 5.90 4.96 27.08
CA GLY A 34 7.13 4.54 27.75
C GLY A 34 7.34 3.02 27.72
N GLY A 35 6.83 2.34 26.70
CA GLY A 35 7.03 0.90 26.49
C GLY A 35 6.13 0.01 27.38
N ARG A 36 4.95 0.47 27.74
CA ARG A 36 3.96 -0.33 28.52
C ARG A 36 3.33 -1.47 27.71
N ASN A 37 3.41 -1.38 26.37
CA ASN A 37 2.87 -2.37 25.48
C ASN A 37 3.96 -3.37 25.08
N PHE A 38 3.59 -4.65 25.00
CA PHE A 38 4.43 -5.68 24.40
C PHE A 38 3.79 -6.12 23.09
N VAL A 39 4.51 -5.91 21.99
CA VAL A 39 4.06 -6.27 20.64
C VAL A 39 4.76 -7.55 20.21
N ARG A 40 3.98 -8.58 19.86
CA ARG A 40 4.47 -9.81 19.25
C ARG A 40 4.05 -9.85 17.79
N VAL A 41 5.02 -9.83 16.89
CA VAL A 41 4.82 -9.98 15.46
C VAL A 41 5.09 -11.42 15.07
N LEU A 42 4.13 -12.06 14.41
CA LEU A 42 4.31 -13.33 13.70
C LEU A 42 4.19 -13.01 12.20
N ALA A 43 5.27 -13.22 11.46
CA ALA A 43 5.36 -12.88 10.05
C ALA A 43 5.85 -14.05 9.21
N PHE A 44 5.48 -14.11 7.94
CA PHE A 44 6.05 -15.10 7.02
C PHE A 44 7.55 -14.84 6.84
N GLY A 45 8.35 -15.89 6.88
CA GLY A 45 9.80 -15.81 6.72
C GLY A 45 10.58 -16.39 7.90
N ASP A 46 11.84 -15.98 7.99
CA ASP A 46 12.81 -16.48 8.99
C ASP A 46 13.34 -15.39 9.93
N GLN A 47 12.81 -14.19 9.82
CA GLN A 47 13.23 -13.04 10.61
C GLN A 47 13.01 -13.26 12.11
N SER A 48 13.96 -12.75 12.90
CA SER A 48 13.91 -12.81 14.36
C SER A 48 14.47 -11.52 14.94
N GLU A 49 13.66 -10.84 15.76
CA GLU A 49 14.06 -9.65 16.49
C GLU A 49 13.47 -9.74 17.91
N ARG A 50 14.21 -9.28 18.92
CA ARG A 50 13.72 -9.23 20.29
C ARG A 50 14.23 -8.01 21.03
N SER A 51 13.31 -7.30 21.64
CA SER A 51 13.56 -6.19 22.57
C SER A 51 12.65 -6.31 23.79
N PRO A 52 12.75 -5.45 24.80
CA PRO A 52 11.85 -5.47 25.95
C PRO A 52 10.37 -5.30 25.60
N THR A 53 10.04 -4.62 24.49
CA THR A 53 8.67 -4.25 24.09
C THR A 53 8.22 -4.81 22.75
N LEU A 54 9.13 -5.45 21.99
CA LEU A 54 8.85 -6.01 20.68
C LEU A 54 9.52 -7.37 20.50
N ALA A 55 8.76 -8.38 20.05
CA ALA A 55 9.30 -9.64 19.58
C ALA A 55 8.77 -9.94 18.17
N VAL A 56 9.67 -10.20 17.24
CA VAL A 56 9.36 -10.63 15.87
C VAL A 56 9.78 -12.08 15.70
N ASN A 57 8.90 -12.90 15.18
CA ASN A 57 9.16 -14.31 14.90
C ASN A 57 8.72 -14.62 13.47
N GLY A 58 9.68 -15.03 12.65
CA GLY A 58 9.43 -15.58 11.33
C GLY A 58 8.74 -16.94 11.41
N VAL A 59 7.85 -17.21 10.49
CA VAL A 59 7.09 -18.45 10.38
C VAL A 59 7.31 -19.06 9.01
N GLN A 60 7.99 -20.20 8.99
CA GLN A 60 8.23 -20.97 7.77
C GLN A 60 7.72 -22.40 7.95
N PRO A 61 6.92 -22.92 7.00
CA PRO A 61 6.48 -24.30 7.07
C PRO A 61 7.67 -25.25 6.84
N PRO A 62 7.75 -26.36 7.58
CA PRO A 62 8.86 -27.31 7.48
C PRO A 62 8.88 -28.08 6.15
N ALA A 63 7.75 -28.11 5.47
CA ALA A 63 7.57 -28.73 4.15
C ALA A 63 6.45 -28.03 3.38
N ARG A 64 6.51 -28.09 2.05
CA ARG A 64 5.43 -27.60 1.18
C ARG A 64 4.41 -28.71 0.91
N ILE A 65 3.15 -28.34 0.85
CA ILE A 65 2.08 -29.23 0.42
C ILE A 65 2.09 -29.26 -1.12
N ALA A 66 2.24 -30.43 -1.71
CA ALA A 66 2.12 -30.60 -3.15
C ALA A 66 0.69 -30.31 -3.60
N ALA A 67 0.55 -29.42 -4.61
CA ALA A 67 -0.72 -29.11 -5.24
C ALA A 67 -0.72 -29.66 -6.67
N GLN A 68 -1.88 -30.17 -7.15
CA GLN A 68 -2.03 -30.61 -8.55
C GLN A 68 -1.93 -29.43 -9.50
N ASP A 69 -2.56 -28.29 -9.17
CA ASP A 69 -2.36 -27.02 -9.86
C ASP A 69 -1.29 -26.22 -9.09
N PRO A 70 -0.13 -25.91 -9.69
CA PRO A 70 0.95 -25.17 -9.05
C PRO A 70 0.53 -23.81 -8.48
N ARG A 71 -0.50 -23.17 -9.05
CA ARG A 71 -1.06 -21.89 -8.60
C ARG A 71 -1.71 -21.99 -7.20
N HIS A 72 -2.16 -23.19 -6.82
CA HIS A 72 -2.73 -23.44 -5.48
C HIS A 72 -1.67 -23.57 -4.39
N SER A 73 -0.40 -23.79 -4.73
CA SER A 73 0.68 -23.98 -3.75
C SER A 73 0.77 -22.82 -2.77
N LYS A 74 0.62 -21.58 -3.27
CA LYS A 74 0.64 -20.37 -2.42
C LYS A 74 -0.48 -20.37 -1.38
N LEU A 75 -1.67 -20.85 -1.70
CA LEU A 75 -2.77 -20.99 -0.75
C LEU A 75 -2.42 -21.99 0.35
N PHE A 76 -1.91 -23.16 -0.02
CA PHE A 76 -1.56 -24.20 0.97
C PHE A 76 -0.40 -23.76 1.85
N ASP A 77 0.64 -23.13 1.30
CA ASP A 77 1.74 -22.56 2.08
C ASP A 77 1.21 -21.51 3.09
N THR A 78 0.29 -20.66 2.67
CA THR A 78 -0.38 -19.67 3.53
C THR A 78 -1.13 -20.33 4.69
N LEU A 79 -1.98 -21.32 4.40
CA LEU A 79 -2.75 -22.02 5.43
C LEU A 79 -1.87 -22.76 6.44
N MET A 80 -0.75 -23.35 6.00
CA MET A 80 0.24 -23.96 6.89
C MET A 80 0.89 -22.93 7.82
N GLN A 81 1.27 -21.78 7.26
CA GLN A 81 1.84 -20.68 8.07
C GLN A 81 0.82 -20.15 9.07
N ASP A 82 -0.44 -20.02 8.68
CA ASP A 82 -1.52 -19.60 9.58
C ASP A 82 -1.74 -20.57 10.74
N LEU A 83 -1.71 -21.88 10.49
CA LEU A 83 -1.78 -22.90 11.53
C LEU A 83 -0.60 -22.77 12.50
N MET A 84 0.62 -22.59 11.98
CA MET A 84 1.81 -22.39 12.81
C MET A 84 1.72 -21.09 13.62
N MET A 85 1.31 -19.98 13.02
CA MET A 85 1.10 -18.71 13.72
C MET A 85 0.13 -18.86 14.88
N SER A 86 -0.99 -19.58 14.66
CA SER A 86 -1.99 -19.77 15.71
C SER A 86 -1.48 -20.58 16.89
N GLY A 87 -0.59 -21.55 16.66
CA GLY A 87 0.08 -22.31 17.71
C GLY A 87 1.19 -21.53 18.43
N MET A 88 1.82 -20.56 17.77
CA MET A 88 2.88 -19.72 18.34
C MET A 88 2.33 -18.48 19.08
N ALA A 89 1.13 -18.04 18.74
CA ALA A 89 0.47 -16.92 19.39
C ALA A 89 0.02 -17.33 20.80
N THR A 90 0.62 -16.74 21.84
CA THR A 90 0.32 -17.05 23.24
C THR A 90 0.24 -15.79 24.08
N ASP A 91 -0.59 -15.82 25.12
CA ASP A 91 -0.70 -14.75 26.12
C ASP A 91 -1.01 -13.38 25.52
N LEU A 92 -2.01 -13.28 24.67
CA LEU A 92 -2.41 -12.03 24.03
C LEU A 92 -3.64 -11.41 24.73
N ASP A 93 -3.73 -10.09 24.72
CA ASP A 93 -4.93 -9.34 25.08
C ASP A 93 -5.79 -9.06 23.83
N ILE A 94 -5.17 -9.02 22.66
CA ILE A 94 -5.79 -8.75 21.37
C ILE A 94 -4.94 -9.33 20.23
N VAL A 95 -5.58 -9.76 19.15
CA VAL A 95 -4.92 -10.17 17.89
C VAL A 95 -5.35 -9.28 16.75
N HIS A 96 -4.38 -8.83 15.95
CA HIS A 96 -4.59 -7.96 14.80
C HIS A 96 -3.93 -8.55 13.56
N CYS A 97 -4.72 -8.77 12.52
CA CYS A 97 -4.28 -9.35 11.25
C CYS A 97 -4.21 -8.31 10.14
N HIS A 98 -3.19 -8.46 9.29
CA HIS A 98 -2.97 -7.64 8.11
C HIS A 98 -2.98 -8.51 6.87
N THR A 99 -3.90 -8.21 5.93
CA THR A 99 -4.16 -8.98 4.69
C THR A 99 -4.76 -10.37 4.92
N TRP A 100 -5.40 -10.92 3.89
CA TRP A 100 -6.04 -12.24 3.96
C TRP A 100 -5.06 -13.39 4.29
N TYR A 101 -3.78 -13.17 4.02
CA TYR A 101 -2.71 -14.16 4.30
C TYR A 101 -2.55 -14.52 5.79
N SER A 102 -3.10 -13.73 6.71
CA SER A 102 -3.06 -13.99 8.15
C SER A 102 -4.45 -14.11 8.79
N HIS A 103 -5.50 -14.02 7.99
CA HIS A 103 -6.88 -13.97 8.47
C HIS A 103 -7.30 -15.28 9.15
N PHE A 104 -6.91 -16.43 8.58
CA PHE A 104 -7.26 -17.73 9.17
C PHE A 104 -6.57 -17.92 10.53
N ALA A 105 -5.30 -17.55 10.65
CA ALA A 105 -4.60 -17.55 11.93
C ALA A 105 -5.31 -16.68 12.97
N GLY A 106 -5.69 -15.46 12.60
CA GLY A 106 -6.42 -14.55 13.48
C GLY A 106 -7.74 -15.12 13.99
N CYS A 107 -8.52 -15.74 13.11
CA CYS A 107 -9.77 -16.42 13.48
C CYS A 107 -9.51 -17.56 14.50
N LEU A 108 -8.46 -18.37 14.30
CA LEU A 108 -8.10 -19.43 15.22
C LEU A 108 -7.62 -18.87 16.56
N VAL A 109 -6.73 -17.88 16.58
CA VAL A 109 -6.23 -17.24 17.81
C VAL A 109 -7.36 -16.64 18.62
N LYS A 110 -8.30 -15.95 17.99
CA LYS A 110 -9.51 -15.43 18.65
C LYS A 110 -10.25 -16.53 19.40
N GLN A 111 -10.47 -17.68 18.77
CA GLN A 111 -11.23 -18.80 19.37
C GLN A 111 -10.40 -19.51 20.47
N LEU A 112 -9.12 -19.77 20.22
CA LEU A 112 -8.25 -20.52 21.13
C LEU A 112 -7.91 -19.75 22.41
N GLN A 113 -7.73 -18.42 22.31
CA GLN A 113 -7.36 -17.59 23.46
C GLN A 113 -8.53 -16.73 23.99
N ASN A 114 -9.66 -16.73 23.30
CA ASN A 114 -10.82 -15.91 23.65
C ASN A 114 -10.46 -14.42 23.80
N VAL A 115 -9.82 -13.88 22.77
CA VAL A 115 -9.38 -12.47 22.67
C VAL A 115 -10.05 -11.79 21.47
N PRO A 116 -10.20 -10.46 21.47
CA PRO A 116 -10.75 -9.74 20.31
C PRO A 116 -9.84 -9.89 19.08
N LEU A 117 -10.46 -9.98 17.89
CA LEU A 117 -9.83 -9.99 16.59
C LEU A 117 -10.04 -8.66 15.88
N VAL A 118 -8.95 -8.01 15.46
CA VAL A 118 -8.94 -6.84 14.60
C VAL A 118 -8.38 -7.21 13.23
N LEU A 119 -8.92 -6.63 12.17
CA LEU A 119 -8.40 -6.71 10.81
C LEU A 119 -8.05 -5.31 10.31
N THR A 120 -6.88 -5.10 9.72
CA THR A 120 -6.63 -3.92 8.88
C THR A 120 -6.84 -4.25 7.42
N THR A 121 -7.69 -3.47 6.77
CA THR A 121 -8.03 -3.60 5.36
C THR A 121 -7.05 -2.82 4.51
N HIS A 122 -6.02 -3.49 3.99
CA HIS A 122 -5.05 -2.91 3.05
C HIS A 122 -5.51 -3.02 1.60
N SER A 123 -6.35 -3.99 1.29
CA SER A 123 -7.00 -4.23 -0.01
C SER A 123 -8.11 -5.25 0.19
N LEU A 124 -9.02 -5.35 -0.77
CA LEU A 124 -10.09 -6.33 -0.78
C LEU A 124 -9.95 -7.24 -2.01
N GLU A 125 -10.03 -8.55 -1.83
CA GLU A 125 -9.92 -9.51 -2.92
C GLU A 125 -10.96 -9.28 -4.03
N PRO A 126 -12.25 -8.96 -3.76
CA PRO A 126 -13.22 -8.65 -4.81
C PRO A 126 -12.87 -7.47 -5.72
N HIS A 127 -12.05 -6.52 -5.24
CA HIS A 127 -11.55 -5.40 -6.06
C HIS A 127 -10.27 -5.73 -6.83
N ARG A 128 -9.83 -6.99 -6.79
CA ARG A 128 -8.60 -7.46 -7.43
C ARG A 128 -8.84 -8.70 -8.29
N PRO A 129 -9.83 -8.68 -9.22
CA PRO A 129 -10.23 -9.86 -9.99
C PRO A 129 -9.10 -10.42 -10.87
N TRP A 130 -8.13 -9.58 -11.27
CA TRP A 130 -6.94 -10.02 -11.99
C TRP A 130 -6.04 -10.99 -11.21
N LYS A 131 -6.19 -11.12 -9.89
CA LYS A 131 -5.48 -12.13 -9.10
C LYS A 131 -5.80 -13.57 -9.47
N VAL A 132 -6.89 -13.80 -10.17
CA VAL A 132 -7.19 -15.10 -10.79
C VAL A 132 -6.07 -15.54 -11.73
N GLU A 133 -5.39 -14.62 -12.40
CA GLU A 133 -4.25 -14.92 -13.26
C GLU A 133 -3.10 -15.57 -12.46
N GLN A 134 -2.88 -15.13 -11.23
CA GLN A 134 -1.81 -15.63 -10.34
C GLN A 134 -2.21 -16.86 -9.53
N LEU A 135 -3.44 -16.90 -9.03
CA LEU A 135 -3.91 -17.87 -8.05
C LEU A 135 -4.80 -18.97 -8.67
N GLY A 136 -5.23 -18.79 -9.92
CA GLY A 136 -6.21 -19.69 -10.52
C GLY A 136 -7.48 -19.76 -9.67
N THR A 137 -8.06 -20.95 -9.53
CA THR A 137 -9.26 -21.18 -8.70
C THR A 137 -9.01 -21.00 -7.19
N ALA A 138 -7.75 -20.97 -6.73
CA ALA A 138 -7.43 -20.63 -5.33
C ALA A 138 -7.84 -19.20 -4.96
N TYR A 139 -8.05 -18.32 -5.94
CA TYR A 139 -8.64 -16.99 -5.72
C TYR A 139 -10.02 -17.05 -5.03
N HIS A 140 -10.84 -18.04 -5.37
CA HIS A 140 -12.13 -18.23 -4.68
C HIS A 140 -11.95 -18.60 -3.21
N ALA A 141 -10.92 -19.38 -2.89
CA ALA A 141 -10.61 -19.74 -1.51
C ALA A 141 -10.05 -18.54 -0.71
N SER A 142 -9.16 -17.70 -1.29
CA SER A 142 -8.68 -16.49 -0.63
C SER A 142 -9.82 -15.50 -0.38
N SER A 143 -10.73 -15.32 -1.32
CA SER A 143 -11.92 -14.48 -1.17
C SER A 143 -12.89 -15.02 -0.10
N TRP A 144 -13.04 -16.35 -0.01
CA TRP A 144 -13.84 -16.98 1.04
C TRP A 144 -13.22 -16.81 2.43
N LEU A 145 -11.90 -17.00 2.56
CA LEU A 145 -11.17 -16.78 3.80
C LEU A 145 -11.29 -15.32 4.26
N GLU A 146 -11.12 -14.38 3.34
CA GLU A 146 -11.24 -12.96 3.64
C GLU A 146 -12.65 -12.65 4.16
N ARG A 147 -13.71 -13.04 3.46
CA ARG A 147 -15.10 -12.87 3.90
C ARG A 147 -15.36 -13.47 5.28
N THR A 148 -14.88 -14.68 5.52
CA THR A 148 -15.04 -15.37 6.80
C THR A 148 -14.39 -14.59 7.93
N ALA A 149 -13.21 -14.02 7.71
CA ALA A 149 -12.51 -13.22 8.71
C ALA A 149 -13.28 -11.94 9.05
N TYR A 150 -13.80 -11.20 8.05
CA TYR A 150 -14.61 -9.99 8.29
C TYR A 150 -15.89 -10.29 9.10
N GLN A 151 -16.53 -11.44 8.88
CA GLN A 151 -17.67 -11.89 9.65
C GLN A 151 -17.31 -12.19 11.11
N ASN A 152 -16.10 -12.68 11.36
CA ASN A 152 -15.61 -13.08 12.69
C ASN A 152 -14.90 -11.95 13.45
N ALA A 153 -14.43 -10.88 12.78
CA ALA A 153 -13.69 -9.80 13.42
C ALA A 153 -14.55 -9.02 14.42
N ASP A 154 -13.98 -8.62 15.56
CA ASP A 154 -14.61 -7.74 16.54
C ASP A 154 -14.48 -6.27 16.11
N GLY A 155 -13.39 -5.94 15.43
CA GLY A 155 -13.14 -4.62 14.86
C GLY A 155 -12.43 -4.69 13.52
N VAL A 156 -12.64 -3.66 12.70
CA VAL A 156 -11.97 -3.49 11.40
C VAL A 156 -11.39 -2.09 11.31
N VAL A 157 -10.11 -2.01 10.98
CA VAL A 157 -9.44 -0.77 10.60
C VAL A 157 -9.50 -0.65 9.08
N ALA A 158 -10.17 0.37 8.59
CA ALA A 158 -10.15 0.76 7.19
C ALA A 158 -9.11 1.87 7.00
N VAL A 159 -8.20 1.71 6.03
CA VAL A 159 -7.12 2.69 5.80
C VAL A 159 -7.59 3.98 5.13
N SER A 160 -8.86 4.05 4.74
CA SER A 160 -9.52 5.23 4.18
C SER A 160 -11.04 5.15 4.38
N ALA A 161 -11.75 6.27 4.23
CA ALA A 161 -13.21 6.29 4.23
C ALA A 161 -13.78 5.52 3.03
N ALA A 162 -13.12 5.61 1.87
CA ALA A 162 -13.48 4.81 0.71
C ALA A 162 -13.40 3.30 1.04
N MET A 163 -12.33 2.86 1.68
CA MET A 163 -12.17 1.46 2.10
C MET A 163 -13.21 1.03 3.14
N LYS A 164 -13.60 1.94 4.06
CA LYS A 164 -14.70 1.69 5.00
C LYS A 164 -16.00 1.39 4.24
N ASN A 165 -16.34 2.21 3.26
CA ASN A 165 -17.53 2.03 2.43
C ASN A 165 -17.49 0.69 1.67
N ASP A 166 -16.33 0.33 1.11
CA ASP A 166 -16.14 -0.94 0.40
C ASP A 166 -16.33 -2.15 1.31
N VAL A 167 -15.74 -2.14 2.52
CA VAL A 167 -15.90 -3.21 3.53
C VAL A 167 -17.38 -3.40 3.88
N GLN A 168 -18.11 -2.30 4.09
CA GLN A 168 -19.52 -2.34 4.41
C GLN A 168 -20.37 -2.87 3.24
N ALA A 169 -20.09 -2.41 2.04
CA ALA A 169 -20.84 -2.82 0.84
C ALA A 169 -20.61 -4.30 0.48
N ILE A 170 -19.36 -4.78 0.60
CA ILE A 170 -18.97 -6.12 0.13
C ILE A 170 -19.22 -7.20 1.21
N TYR A 171 -18.88 -6.92 2.46
CA TYR A 171 -18.93 -7.91 3.55
C TYR A 171 -20.03 -7.66 4.55
N HIS A 172 -20.80 -6.59 4.39
CA HIS A 172 -21.91 -6.21 5.27
C HIS A 172 -21.50 -6.12 6.74
N VAL A 173 -20.29 -5.62 6.99
CA VAL A 173 -19.77 -5.37 8.34
C VAL A 173 -20.52 -4.18 8.94
N ASP A 174 -20.94 -4.32 10.19
CA ASP A 174 -21.58 -3.25 10.95
C ASP A 174 -20.71 -1.99 10.95
N PRO A 175 -21.24 -0.82 10.57
CA PRO A 175 -20.52 0.46 10.56
C PRO A 175 -19.80 0.80 11.86
N ASP A 176 -20.37 0.42 13.01
CA ASP A 176 -19.81 0.68 14.34
C ASP A 176 -18.57 -0.18 14.63
N ARG A 177 -18.38 -1.26 13.91
CA ARG A 177 -17.18 -2.11 13.98
C ARG A 177 -16.06 -1.63 13.08
N VAL A 178 -16.30 -0.66 12.18
CA VAL A 178 -15.30 -0.18 11.22
C VAL A 178 -14.83 1.22 11.59
N ARG A 179 -13.55 1.33 11.96
CA ARG A 179 -12.88 2.61 12.23
C ARG A 179 -11.94 2.98 11.09
N VAL A 180 -12.01 4.22 10.63
CA VAL A 180 -11.02 4.75 9.68
C VAL A 180 -9.77 5.15 10.46
N ILE A 181 -8.64 4.53 10.15
CA ILE A 181 -7.32 4.88 10.66
C ILE A 181 -6.36 4.83 9.46
N HIS A 182 -5.88 6.00 9.06
CA HIS A 182 -5.01 6.15 7.89
C HIS A 182 -3.64 5.48 8.09
N ASN A 183 -2.90 5.31 6.99
CA ASN A 183 -1.47 5.00 7.08
C ASN A 183 -0.68 6.26 7.43
N GLY A 184 0.47 6.07 8.03
CA GLY A 184 1.40 7.14 8.35
C GLY A 184 2.58 7.21 7.39
N ILE A 185 3.47 8.18 7.64
CA ILE A 185 4.75 8.34 6.97
C ILE A 185 5.85 8.67 7.99
N ASP A 186 7.06 8.17 7.74
CA ASP A 186 8.25 8.53 8.53
C ASP A 186 8.92 9.78 7.93
N LEU A 187 8.70 10.92 8.57
CA LEU A 187 9.21 12.22 8.15
C LEU A 187 10.72 12.41 8.42
N GLN A 188 11.35 11.53 9.19
CA GLN A 188 12.80 11.53 9.35
C GLN A 188 13.47 10.82 8.17
N GLN A 189 12.83 9.79 7.66
CA GLN A 189 13.27 9.05 6.49
C GLN A 189 12.88 9.78 5.19
N TYR A 190 11.60 10.10 5.01
CA TYR A 190 11.07 10.78 3.81
C TYR A 190 11.09 12.29 4.00
N ARG A 191 12.11 12.90 3.46
CA ARG A 191 12.33 14.36 3.41
C ARG A 191 13.21 14.69 2.21
N PRO A 192 13.26 15.94 1.76
CA PRO A 192 14.16 16.34 0.68
C PRO A 192 15.60 15.95 0.98
N ARG A 193 16.19 15.15 0.09
CA ARG A 193 17.60 14.69 0.14
C ARG A 193 18.18 14.78 -1.26
N PRO A 194 18.69 15.96 -1.67
CA PRO A 194 19.32 16.11 -2.98
C PRO A 194 20.54 15.19 -3.12
N ASP A 195 20.52 14.34 -4.13
CA ASP A 195 21.65 13.50 -4.51
C ASP A 195 21.77 13.46 -6.05
N PRO A 196 22.51 14.42 -6.64
CA PRO A 196 22.74 14.44 -8.08
C PRO A 196 23.47 13.19 -8.62
N GLY A 197 24.19 12.48 -7.76
CA GLY A 197 24.86 11.22 -8.10
C GLY A 197 23.88 10.12 -8.51
N VAL A 198 22.69 10.10 -7.89
CA VAL A 198 21.62 9.17 -8.25
C VAL A 198 21.11 9.45 -9.66
N LEU A 199 20.92 10.72 -10.03
CA LEU A 199 20.48 11.08 -11.37
C LEU A 199 21.47 10.62 -12.43
N ALA A 200 22.76 10.91 -12.21
CA ALA A 200 23.83 10.50 -13.12
C ALA A 200 23.94 8.97 -13.25
N GLN A 201 23.78 8.23 -12.13
CA GLN A 201 23.81 6.77 -12.10
C GLN A 201 22.77 6.14 -13.04
N TYR A 202 21.58 6.73 -13.11
CA TYR A 202 20.46 6.21 -13.93
C TYR A 202 20.30 6.93 -15.28
N GLY A 203 21.25 7.81 -15.65
CA GLY A 203 21.21 8.53 -16.93
C GLY A 203 20.10 9.58 -16.99
N ILE A 204 19.65 10.10 -15.85
CA ILE A 204 18.67 11.17 -15.75
C ILE A 204 19.41 12.49 -15.85
N ARG A 205 19.02 13.33 -16.79
CA ARG A 205 19.64 14.65 -16.98
C ARG A 205 19.19 15.63 -15.90
N SER A 206 20.12 16.36 -15.32
CA SER A 206 19.84 17.38 -14.30
C SER A 206 19.40 18.73 -14.87
N ASP A 207 19.56 18.95 -16.19
CA ASP A 207 19.25 20.19 -16.89
C ASP A 207 17.81 20.27 -17.42
N ALA A 208 17.02 19.22 -17.25
CA ALA A 208 15.64 19.15 -17.67
C ALA A 208 14.74 18.56 -16.57
N PRO A 209 13.51 19.07 -16.38
CA PRO A 209 12.57 18.50 -15.44
C PRO A 209 12.20 17.08 -15.82
N PHE A 210 11.87 16.25 -14.82
CA PHE A 210 11.33 14.93 -15.11
C PHE A 210 10.04 14.63 -14.33
N VAL A 211 9.20 13.83 -14.97
CA VAL A 211 8.02 13.21 -14.38
C VAL A 211 8.41 11.84 -13.84
N LEU A 212 8.08 11.56 -12.59
CA LEU A 212 8.45 10.32 -11.90
C LEU A 212 7.24 9.43 -11.68
N PHE A 213 7.40 8.14 -11.95
CA PHE A 213 6.57 7.06 -11.43
C PHE A 213 7.43 6.13 -10.56
N VAL A 214 6.88 5.71 -9.42
CA VAL A 214 7.48 4.69 -8.54
C VAL A 214 6.46 3.62 -8.22
N GLY A 215 6.79 2.35 -8.45
CA GLY A 215 5.91 1.25 -8.08
C GLY A 215 6.17 -0.04 -8.85
N ARG A 216 5.47 -1.11 -8.46
CA ARG A 216 5.49 -2.38 -9.21
C ARG A 216 4.71 -2.25 -10.51
N ILE A 217 5.07 -3.07 -11.49
CA ILE A 217 4.31 -3.17 -12.75
C ILE A 217 3.11 -4.08 -12.52
N THR A 218 1.97 -3.49 -12.21
CA THR A 218 0.73 -4.20 -11.93
C THR A 218 -0.45 -3.47 -12.60
N ARG A 219 -1.55 -4.17 -12.88
CA ARG A 219 -2.77 -3.53 -13.38
C ARG A 219 -3.28 -2.49 -12.40
N GLN A 220 -3.26 -2.80 -11.11
CA GLN A 220 -3.66 -1.89 -10.02
C GLN A 220 -2.99 -0.52 -10.11
N LYS A 221 -1.67 -0.50 -10.41
CA LYS A 221 -0.88 0.74 -10.44
C LYS A 221 -1.09 1.57 -11.70
N GLY A 222 -1.75 1.04 -12.71
CA GLY A 222 -2.15 1.78 -13.90
C GLY A 222 -1.01 2.43 -14.69
N ILE A 223 0.24 1.95 -14.52
CA ILE A 223 1.44 2.53 -15.17
C ILE A 223 1.28 2.65 -16.68
N ILE A 224 0.53 1.74 -17.29
CA ILE A 224 0.26 1.74 -18.74
C ILE A 224 -0.41 3.04 -19.19
N HIS A 225 -1.28 3.62 -18.36
CA HIS A 225 -1.97 4.88 -18.66
C HIS A 225 -1.00 6.06 -18.68
N LEU A 226 0.00 6.07 -17.76
CA LEU A 226 1.06 7.06 -17.81
C LEU A 226 1.93 6.89 -19.05
N VAL A 227 2.32 5.66 -19.40
CA VAL A 227 3.13 5.39 -20.61
C VAL A 227 2.39 5.85 -21.87
N ASN A 228 1.07 5.62 -21.95
CA ASN A 228 0.25 6.10 -23.04
C ASN A 228 0.05 7.63 -23.01
N ALA A 229 0.13 8.27 -21.85
CA ALA A 229 0.05 9.73 -21.70
C ALA A 229 1.28 10.46 -22.23
N ILE A 230 2.46 9.81 -22.34
CA ILE A 230 3.74 10.43 -22.71
C ILE A 230 3.64 11.23 -24.01
N ARG A 231 2.96 10.71 -25.02
CA ARG A 231 2.80 11.38 -26.33
C ARG A 231 2.01 12.69 -26.26
N HIS A 232 1.31 12.96 -25.15
CA HIS A 232 0.51 14.16 -24.92
C HIS A 232 1.20 15.15 -23.98
N LEU A 233 2.38 14.81 -23.46
CA LEU A 233 3.17 15.72 -22.63
C LEU A 233 3.87 16.78 -23.46
N ARG A 234 4.06 17.96 -22.87
CA ARG A 234 4.83 19.05 -23.50
C ARG A 234 6.28 18.63 -23.75
N PRO A 235 6.92 19.14 -24.81
CA PRO A 235 8.35 18.86 -25.08
C PRO A 235 9.28 19.33 -23.94
N GLY A 236 10.47 18.75 -23.86
CA GLY A 236 11.53 19.18 -22.93
C GLY A 236 11.42 18.60 -21.54
N VAL A 237 10.58 17.57 -21.33
CA VAL A 237 10.46 16.83 -20.07
C VAL A 237 10.97 15.40 -20.25
N GLN A 238 11.66 14.89 -19.24
CA GLN A 238 12.06 13.48 -19.16
C GLN A 238 11.00 12.67 -18.42
N ILE A 239 10.93 11.38 -18.71
CA ILE A 239 10.03 10.45 -18.02
C ILE A 239 10.88 9.40 -17.30
N VAL A 240 10.76 9.31 -15.99
CA VAL A 240 11.49 8.36 -15.18
C VAL A 240 10.48 7.34 -14.62
N LEU A 241 10.59 6.11 -15.08
CA LEU A 241 9.77 5.00 -14.63
C LEU A 241 10.62 4.12 -13.70
N CYS A 242 10.53 4.34 -12.38
CA CYS A 242 11.11 3.44 -11.38
C CYS A 242 10.10 2.30 -11.15
N ALA A 243 10.11 1.32 -12.07
CA ALA A 243 9.07 0.31 -12.19
C ALA A 243 9.67 -1.07 -12.49
N GLY A 244 9.56 -1.96 -11.52
CA GLY A 244 10.01 -3.34 -11.60
C GLY A 244 8.98 -4.32 -11.08
N ALA A 245 9.39 -5.58 -10.86
CA ALA A 245 8.59 -6.64 -10.25
C ALA A 245 7.19 -6.77 -10.88
N PRO A 246 7.08 -7.12 -12.17
CA PRO A 246 5.78 -7.35 -12.81
C PRO A 246 5.04 -8.51 -12.14
N ASP A 247 3.72 -8.36 -11.97
CA ASP A 247 2.88 -9.39 -11.32
C ASP A 247 2.81 -10.68 -12.14
N THR A 248 2.85 -10.57 -13.48
CA THR A 248 2.85 -11.72 -14.40
C THR A 248 3.78 -11.47 -15.60
N PRO A 249 4.22 -12.53 -16.31
CA PRO A 249 5.00 -12.39 -17.55
C PRO A 249 4.27 -11.61 -18.65
N GLU A 250 2.95 -11.76 -18.75
CA GLU A 250 2.12 -11.09 -19.76
C GLU A 250 2.13 -9.57 -19.55
N ILE A 251 1.99 -9.10 -18.30
CA ILE A 251 2.08 -7.68 -17.95
C ILE A 251 3.48 -7.13 -18.24
N ALA A 252 4.54 -7.93 -18.00
CA ALA A 252 5.91 -7.54 -18.34
C ALA A 252 6.07 -7.30 -19.85
N VAL A 253 5.53 -8.19 -20.68
CA VAL A 253 5.55 -8.05 -22.14
C VAL A 253 4.75 -6.84 -22.60
N GLU A 254 3.53 -6.66 -22.08
CA GLU A 254 2.66 -5.51 -22.37
C GLU A 254 3.38 -4.18 -22.07
N MET A 255 4.01 -4.08 -20.89
CA MET A 255 4.76 -2.89 -20.47
C MET A 255 5.94 -2.62 -21.40
N THR A 256 6.72 -3.65 -21.74
CA THR A 256 7.86 -3.51 -22.64
C THR A 256 7.43 -2.96 -23.99
N GLN A 257 6.40 -3.54 -24.59
CA GLN A 257 5.86 -3.09 -25.88
C GLN A 257 5.31 -1.65 -25.81
N ALA A 258 4.68 -1.28 -24.69
CA ALA A 258 4.15 0.06 -24.49
C ALA A 258 5.29 1.11 -24.42
N VAL A 259 6.36 0.83 -23.67
CA VAL A 259 7.53 1.72 -23.57
C VAL A 259 8.24 1.85 -24.90
N GLU A 260 8.40 0.75 -25.65
CA GLU A 260 8.98 0.79 -27.01
C GLU A 260 8.16 1.65 -27.96
N ARG A 261 6.83 1.48 -27.95
CA ARG A 261 5.92 2.35 -28.74
C ARG A 261 6.04 3.81 -28.32
N ALA A 262 6.08 4.11 -27.02
CA ALA A 262 6.22 5.47 -26.53
C ALA A 262 7.55 6.10 -26.98
N ARG A 263 8.65 5.38 -26.93
CA ARG A 263 9.96 5.82 -27.44
C ARG A 263 9.95 6.10 -28.95
N ALA A 264 9.23 5.28 -29.73
CA ALA A 264 9.12 5.44 -31.17
C ALA A 264 8.19 6.60 -31.58
N GLN A 265 7.20 6.94 -30.75
CA GLN A 265 6.16 7.93 -31.05
C GLN A 265 6.36 9.30 -30.40
N SER A 266 7.35 9.44 -29.51
CA SER A 266 7.63 10.69 -28.81
C SER A 266 9.12 11.06 -28.89
N GLN A 267 9.42 12.35 -28.62
CA GLN A 267 10.81 12.84 -28.51
C GLN A 267 11.28 12.95 -27.06
N HIS A 268 10.54 12.32 -26.13
CA HIS A 268 10.90 12.36 -24.72
C HIS A 268 11.96 11.31 -24.38
N ASP A 269 12.89 11.68 -23.52
CA ASP A 269 13.82 10.74 -22.90
C ASP A 269 13.04 9.92 -21.88
N ILE A 270 12.93 8.60 -22.11
CA ILE A 270 12.24 7.67 -21.22
C ILE A 270 13.30 6.79 -20.55
N VAL A 271 13.57 7.08 -19.29
CA VAL A 271 14.43 6.28 -18.40
C VAL A 271 13.57 5.27 -17.67
N TRP A 272 13.80 3.99 -17.91
CA TRP A 272 13.07 2.93 -17.22
C TRP A 272 14.04 2.12 -16.36
N ILE A 273 13.90 2.26 -15.03
CA ILE A 273 14.65 1.55 -14.00
C ILE A 273 13.82 0.33 -13.60
N GLN A 274 14.27 -0.86 -14.00
CA GLN A 274 13.51 -2.11 -13.85
C GLN A 274 13.77 -2.83 -12.51
N GLU A 275 14.75 -2.39 -11.77
CA GLU A 275 15.09 -2.95 -10.46
C GLU A 275 14.31 -2.28 -9.34
N MET A 276 14.15 -3.02 -8.23
CA MET A 276 13.62 -2.45 -6.98
C MET A 276 14.73 -1.67 -6.28
N LEU A 277 14.58 -0.35 -6.23
CA LEU A 277 15.58 0.52 -5.65
C LEU A 277 15.53 0.53 -4.11
N PRO A 278 16.68 0.68 -3.44
CA PRO A 278 16.74 1.02 -2.02
C PRO A 278 16.02 2.34 -1.72
N LYS A 279 15.43 2.45 -0.53
CA LYS A 279 14.62 3.61 -0.12
C LYS A 279 15.35 4.94 -0.27
N ASP A 280 16.64 5.03 0.04
CA ASP A 280 17.46 6.25 -0.11
C ASP A 280 17.53 6.73 -1.56
N ARG A 281 17.63 5.81 -2.53
CA ARG A 281 17.61 6.12 -3.95
C ARG A 281 16.24 6.61 -4.43
N VAL A 282 15.17 5.97 -3.95
CA VAL A 282 13.81 6.40 -4.25
C VAL A 282 13.54 7.80 -3.69
N ILE A 283 13.98 8.09 -2.46
CA ILE A 283 13.86 9.42 -1.84
C ILE A 283 14.60 10.49 -2.66
N ALA A 284 15.79 10.18 -3.16
CA ALA A 284 16.53 11.09 -4.04
C ALA A 284 15.78 11.34 -5.35
N LEU A 285 15.18 10.30 -5.95
CA LEU A 285 14.35 10.47 -7.16
C LEU A 285 13.13 11.33 -6.87
N TYR A 286 12.39 11.12 -5.77
CA TYR A 286 11.30 12.01 -5.38
C TYR A 286 11.79 13.45 -5.23
N THR A 287 12.90 13.67 -4.49
CA THR A 287 13.42 15.01 -4.22
C THR A 287 13.76 15.81 -5.49
N HIS A 288 14.23 15.15 -6.53
CA HIS A 288 14.61 15.79 -7.79
C HIS A 288 13.46 15.81 -8.83
N ALA A 289 12.41 15.06 -8.63
CA ALA A 289 11.30 15.01 -9.58
C ALA A 289 10.55 16.33 -9.63
N ALA A 290 10.22 16.80 -10.83
CA ALA A 290 9.34 17.94 -11.00
C ALA A 290 7.90 17.61 -10.59
N ILE A 291 7.46 16.39 -10.88
CA ILE A 291 6.10 15.91 -10.62
C ILE A 291 6.19 14.40 -10.37
N PHE A 292 5.50 13.92 -9.34
CA PHE A 292 5.23 12.50 -9.14
C PHE A 292 3.85 12.16 -9.71
N VAL A 293 3.73 11.08 -10.49
CA VAL A 293 2.47 10.64 -11.07
C VAL A 293 2.04 9.28 -10.52
N CYS A 294 0.82 9.22 -9.95
CA CYS A 294 0.20 8.02 -9.42
C CYS A 294 -1.09 7.69 -10.21
N PRO A 295 -1.00 6.98 -11.36
CA PRO A 295 -2.14 6.71 -12.24
C PRO A 295 -2.91 5.45 -11.83
N SER A 296 -2.91 5.10 -10.55
CA SER A 296 -3.55 3.88 -10.03
C SER A 296 -5.03 3.81 -10.40
N VAL A 297 -5.51 2.63 -10.81
CA VAL A 297 -6.95 2.38 -11.05
C VAL A 297 -7.65 1.84 -9.81
N TYR A 298 -6.88 1.32 -8.86
CA TYR A 298 -7.32 0.93 -7.54
C TYR A 298 -6.24 1.26 -6.52
N GLU A 299 -6.56 2.09 -5.53
CA GLU A 299 -5.60 2.48 -4.48
C GLU A 299 -6.33 2.62 -3.13
N PRO A 300 -6.21 1.66 -2.24
CA PRO A 300 -6.86 1.68 -0.93
C PRO A 300 -6.54 2.93 -0.10
N PHE A 301 -5.31 3.42 -0.19
CA PHE A 301 -4.88 4.64 0.50
C PHE A 301 -3.90 5.48 -0.33
N GLY A 302 -2.76 4.91 -0.76
CA GLY A 302 -1.75 5.59 -1.57
C GLY A 302 -0.55 6.13 -0.79
N ILE A 303 0.12 5.28 -0.01
CA ILE A 303 1.34 5.64 0.76
C ILE A 303 2.39 6.31 -0.14
N ILE A 304 2.55 5.88 -1.39
CA ILE A 304 3.51 6.46 -2.33
C ILE A 304 3.26 7.94 -2.62
N ASN A 305 2.01 8.41 -2.49
CA ASN A 305 1.71 9.83 -2.58
C ASN A 305 2.22 10.57 -1.34
N LEU A 306 2.08 9.99 -0.13
CA LEU A 306 2.68 10.54 1.09
C LEU A 306 4.20 10.62 0.98
N GLU A 307 4.86 9.62 0.41
CA GLU A 307 6.31 9.59 0.19
C GLU A 307 6.75 10.75 -0.70
N ALA A 308 6.08 10.96 -1.84
CA ALA A 308 6.35 12.06 -2.74
C ALA A 308 6.10 13.42 -2.05
N MET A 309 4.95 13.59 -1.40
CA MET A 309 4.57 14.80 -0.69
C MET A 309 5.55 15.13 0.46
N ALA A 310 6.01 14.11 1.18
CA ALA A 310 7.02 14.26 2.23
C ALA A 310 8.39 14.70 1.70
N CYS A 311 8.69 14.39 0.44
CA CYS A 311 9.90 14.84 -0.26
C CYS A 311 9.71 16.18 -1.01
N GLU A 312 8.60 16.90 -0.75
CA GLU A 312 8.25 18.16 -1.42
C GLU A 312 8.10 18.00 -2.94
N THR A 313 7.55 16.86 -3.37
CA THR A 313 7.27 16.59 -4.78
C THR A 313 5.76 16.73 -5.01
N PRO A 314 5.30 17.63 -5.87
CA PRO A 314 3.88 17.77 -6.19
C PRO A 314 3.36 16.54 -6.90
N VAL A 315 2.10 16.20 -6.64
CA VAL A 315 1.48 14.95 -7.08
C VAL A 315 0.42 15.20 -8.14
N VAL A 316 0.45 14.42 -9.22
CA VAL A 316 -0.69 14.22 -10.11
C VAL A 316 -1.15 12.77 -9.94
N ALA A 317 -2.38 12.57 -9.50
CA ALA A 317 -2.85 11.23 -9.18
C ALA A 317 -4.28 10.97 -9.65
N SER A 318 -4.63 9.69 -9.75
CA SER A 318 -6.01 9.29 -9.98
C SER A 318 -6.88 9.63 -8.77
N SER A 319 -8.11 10.08 -9.01
CA SER A 319 -9.12 10.27 -7.97
C SER A 319 -9.84 8.96 -7.65
N VAL A 320 -9.11 8.00 -7.04
CA VAL A 320 -9.65 6.68 -6.69
C VAL A 320 -9.32 6.30 -5.26
N GLY A 321 -10.20 5.51 -4.64
CA GLY A 321 -9.99 4.95 -3.32
C GLY A 321 -9.64 6.01 -2.27
N GLY A 322 -8.55 5.80 -1.53
CA GLY A 322 -8.06 6.72 -0.49
C GLY A 322 -7.19 7.88 -1.00
N ILE A 323 -6.85 7.93 -2.30
CA ILE A 323 -5.99 9.01 -2.82
C ILE A 323 -6.56 10.41 -2.55
N PRO A 324 -7.88 10.70 -2.71
CA PRO A 324 -8.45 12.01 -2.39
C PRO A 324 -8.37 12.39 -0.91
N GLU A 325 -8.16 11.45 -0.02
CA GLU A 325 -7.94 11.71 1.42
C GLU A 325 -6.49 12.12 1.72
N VAL A 326 -5.55 11.73 0.86
CA VAL A 326 -4.13 12.08 0.92
C VAL A 326 -3.85 13.37 0.16
N VAL A 327 -4.23 13.43 -1.12
CA VAL A 327 -3.99 14.55 -2.05
C VAL A 327 -5.24 15.42 -2.12
N GLU A 328 -5.09 16.69 -1.77
CA GLU A 328 -6.16 17.69 -1.86
C GLU A 328 -6.07 18.38 -3.21
N HIS A 329 -7.10 18.15 -4.05
CA HIS A 329 -7.12 18.66 -5.42
C HIS A 329 -7.04 20.18 -5.47
N GLY A 330 -6.10 20.71 -6.27
CA GLY A 330 -5.86 22.15 -6.42
C GLY A 330 -5.02 22.77 -5.32
N GLU A 331 -4.78 22.07 -4.19
CA GLU A 331 -4.00 22.58 -3.06
C GLU A 331 -2.66 21.84 -2.89
N THR A 332 -2.68 20.51 -2.83
CA THR A 332 -1.47 19.71 -2.61
C THR A 332 -1.09 18.84 -3.81
N GLY A 333 -1.87 18.91 -4.86
CA GLY A 333 -1.68 18.18 -6.11
C GLY A 333 -2.91 18.26 -7.00
N LEU A 334 -2.88 17.58 -8.14
CA LEU A 334 -4.00 17.50 -9.07
C LEU A 334 -4.54 16.07 -9.12
N LEU A 335 -5.86 15.93 -9.05
CA LEU A 335 -6.56 14.66 -9.15
C LEU A 335 -7.26 14.55 -10.50
N VAL A 336 -7.13 13.38 -11.13
CA VAL A 336 -7.75 13.01 -12.40
C VAL A 336 -8.69 11.83 -12.18
N VAL A 337 -9.93 11.92 -12.63
CA VAL A 337 -10.93 10.87 -12.43
C VAL A 337 -10.83 9.84 -13.57
N PRO A 338 -10.43 8.58 -13.29
CA PRO A 338 -10.57 7.51 -14.25
C PRO A 338 -12.01 7.00 -14.16
N GLU A 339 -12.89 7.36 -15.09
CA GLU A 339 -14.24 6.82 -15.11
C GLU A 339 -14.19 5.30 -15.20
N ALA A 340 -14.39 4.60 -14.08
CA ALA A 340 -14.37 3.14 -14.01
C ALA A 340 -15.51 2.51 -14.83
N ILE A 341 -15.30 1.30 -15.35
CA ILE A 341 -16.33 0.55 -16.07
C ILE A 341 -17.50 0.25 -15.13
N SER A 342 -17.18 -0.22 -13.92
CA SER A 342 -18.17 -0.48 -12.85
C SER A 342 -17.53 -0.40 -11.46
N ALA A 343 -18.31 -0.60 -10.41
CA ALA A 343 -17.79 -0.65 -9.03
C ALA A 343 -16.81 -1.81 -8.76
N THR A 344 -16.91 -2.89 -9.52
CA THR A 344 -16.05 -4.08 -9.39
C THR A 344 -15.02 -4.19 -10.51
N GLU A 345 -15.21 -3.47 -11.60
CA GLU A 345 -14.30 -3.41 -12.74
C GLU A 345 -13.70 -2.00 -12.80
N VAL A 346 -12.59 -1.82 -12.11
CA VAL A 346 -11.98 -0.51 -11.81
C VAL A 346 -11.15 0.06 -12.96
N GLU A 347 -10.96 -0.68 -14.06
CA GLU A 347 -10.29 -0.17 -15.26
C GLU A 347 -11.06 1.03 -15.84
N PRO A 348 -10.36 2.03 -16.38
CA PRO A 348 -11.01 3.17 -17.01
C PRO A 348 -11.87 2.74 -18.20
N ARG A 349 -13.11 3.23 -18.26
CA ARG A 349 -14.02 2.99 -19.40
C ARG A 349 -13.44 3.51 -20.72
N ASN A 350 -12.70 4.61 -20.65
CA ASN A 350 -11.97 5.20 -21.77
C ASN A 350 -10.50 5.41 -21.39
N PRO A 351 -9.63 4.40 -21.56
CA PRO A 351 -8.21 4.47 -21.20
C PRO A 351 -7.45 5.58 -21.93
N GLU A 352 -7.82 5.87 -23.16
CA GLU A 352 -7.20 6.93 -23.96
C GLU A 352 -7.53 8.33 -23.41
N GLN A 353 -8.80 8.57 -23.04
CA GLN A 353 -9.21 9.83 -22.44
C GLN A 353 -8.51 10.02 -21.08
N PHE A 354 -8.47 8.98 -20.25
CA PHE A 354 -7.77 9.04 -18.96
C PHE A 354 -6.28 9.37 -19.13
N SER A 355 -5.62 8.78 -20.14
CA SER A 355 -4.22 9.10 -20.45
C SER A 355 -4.03 10.56 -20.88
N ARG A 356 -4.96 11.12 -21.65
CA ARG A 356 -4.97 12.55 -22.03
C ARG A 356 -5.18 13.46 -20.84
N ASP A 357 -6.11 13.13 -19.96
CA ASP A 357 -6.42 13.92 -18.78
C ASP A 357 -5.24 13.92 -17.78
N LEU A 358 -4.56 12.77 -17.62
CA LEU A 358 -3.30 12.69 -16.87
C LEU A 358 -2.24 13.62 -17.47
N ALA A 359 -2.05 13.57 -18.78
CA ALA A 359 -1.07 14.44 -19.43
C ALA A 359 -1.45 15.93 -19.31
N ALA A 360 -2.73 16.25 -19.41
CA ALA A 360 -3.20 17.62 -19.23
C ALA A 360 -2.90 18.16 -17.84
N ALA A 361 -3.17 17.37 -16.78
CA ALA A 361 -2.86 17.72 -15.40
C ALA A 361 -1.35 17.89 -15.17
N VAL A 362 -0.53 16.99 -15.74
CA VAL A 362 0.94 17.11 -15.69
C VAL A 362 1.41 18.39 -16.40
N ASN A 363 0.89 18.67 -17.58
CA ASN A 363 1.26 19.87 -18.34
C ASN A 363 0.94 21.17 -17.60
N VAL A 364 -0.21 21.23 -16.88
CA VAL A 364 -0.55 22.40 -16.04
C VAL A 364 0.57 22.70 -15.03
N LEU A 365 1.08 21.69 -14.34
CA LEU A 365 2.16 21.87 -13.37
C LEU A 365 3.53 22.09 -14.02
N LEU A 366 3.75 21.60 -15.22
CA LEU A 366 4.99 21.85 -15.97
C LEU A 366 5.03 23.30 -16.52
N ASP A 367 3.88 23.86 -16.85
CA ASP A 367 3.76 25.21 -17.43
C ASP A 367 3.76 26.30 -16.35
N ASP A 368 3.43 25.95 -15.09
CA ASP A 368 3.37 26.90 -13.96
C ASP A 368 4.31 26.43 -12.80
N PRO A 369 5.59 26.87 -12.82
CA PRO A 369 6.54 26.54 -11.77
C PRO A 369 6.17 27.10 -10.39
N GLU A 370 5.47 28.24 -10.31
CA GLU A 370 5.06 28.87 -9.05
C GLU A 370 3.94 28.05 -8.39
N LEU A 371 2.93 27.65 -9.17
CA LEU A 371 1.87 26.74 -8.71
C LEU A 371 2.47 25.42 -8.24
N ARG A 372 3.38 24.85 -9.02
CA ARG A 372 4.07 23.59 -8.69
C ARG A 372 4.81 23.68 -7.36
N GLN A 373 5.57 24.74 -7.12
CA GLN A 373 6.29 24.97 -5.87
C GLN A 373 5.33 25.15 -4.68
N SER A 374 4.30 25.97 -4.84
CA SER A 374 3.27 26.20 -3.83
C SER A 374 2.57 24.88 -3.42
N MET A 375 2.22 24.03 -4.39
CA MET A 375 1.63 22.73 -4.11
C MET A 375 2.58 21.80 -3.35
N ALA A 376 3.87 21.80 -3.69
CA ALA A 376 4.89 21.00 -3.03
C ALA A 376 5.01 21.36 -1.52
N GLU A 377 5.09 22.67 -1.22
CA GLU A 377 5.17 23.16 0.16
C GLU A 377 3.92 22.83 0.98
N LYS A 378 2.72 23.07 0.40
CA LYS A 378 1.46 22.70 1.04
C LYS A 378 1.32 21.19 1.26
N ALA A 379 1.79 20.38 0.29
CA ALA A 379 1.79 18.93 0.37
C ALA A 379 2.63 18.46 1.57
N ARG A 380 3.83 18.97 1.73
CA ARG A 380 4.71 18.68 2.88
C ARG A 380 4.05 19.06 4.21
N LEU A 381 3.50 20.26 4.33
CA LEU A 381 2.82 20.73 5.53
C LEU A 381 1.61 19.86 5.90
N ARG A 382 0.83 19.40 4.91
CA ARG A 382 -0.29 18.50 5.12
C ARG A 382 0.17 17.17 5.71
N VAL A 383 1.23 16.58 5.14
CA VAL A 383 1.77 15.30 5.60
C VAL A 383 2.27 15.40 7.05
N GLU A 384 2.99 16.46 7.39
CA GLU A 384 3.48 16.71 8.75
C GLU A 384 2.36 16.81 9.78
N ARG A 385 1.24 17.45 9.43
CA ARG A 385 0.13 17.69 10.34
C ARG A 385 -0.77 16.47 10.55
N GLN A 386 -0.95 15.63 9.53
CA GLN A 386 -2.05 14.66 9.52
C GLN A 386 -1.59 13.19 9.53
N PHE A 387 -0.39 12.87 9.03
CA PHE A 387 -0.01 11.49 8.73
C PHE A 387 1.22 11.00 9.51
N SER A 388 1.39 11.40 10.79
CA SER A 388 2.48 10.88 11.63
C SER A 388 2.16 9.47 12.15
N TRP A 389 3.12 8.56 12.10
CA TRP A 389 2.96 7.20 12.63
C TRP A 389 2.61 7.17 14.12
N THR A 390 3.13 8.11 14.92
CA THR A 390 2.80 8.21 16.35
C THR A 390 1.32 8.49 16.57
N SER A 391 0.71 9.38 15.75
CA SER A 391 -0.73 9.65 15.80
C SER A 391 -1.55 8.42 15.39
N ILE A 392 -1.14 7.73 14.34
CA ILE A 392 -1.79 6.50 13.84
C ILE A 392 -1.74 5.40 14.91
N ALA A 393 -0.59 5.18 15.54
CA ALA A 393 -0.45 4.18 16.59
C ALA A 393 -1.31 4.49 17.83
N ARG A 394 -1.44 5.76 18.22
CA ARG A 394 -2.36 6.16 19.31
C ARG A 394 -3.82 5.88 18.99
N GLN A 395 -4.27 6.19 17.76
CA GLN A 395 -5.63 5.89 17.32
C GLN A 395 -5.88 4.37 17.33
N THR A 396 -4.90 3.58 16.88
CA THR A 396 -4.97 2.13 16.87
C THR A 396 -5.02 1.56 18.30
N LEU A 397 -4.20 2.08 19.20
CA LEU A 397 -4.17 1.67 20.61
C LEU A 397 -5.52 1.97 21.29
N GLY A 398 -6.07 3.16 21.11
CA GLY A 398 -7.40 3.52 21.62
C GLY A 398 -8.51 2.60 21.09
N PHE A 399 -8.41 2.18 19.82
CA PHE A 399 -9.36 1.20 19.27
C PHE A 399 -9.23 -0.19 19.92
N TYR A 400 -8.01 -0.62 20.23
CA TYR A 400 -7.79 -1.87 20.96
C TYR A 400 -8.38 -1.81 22.38
N GLU A 401 -8.20 -0.70 23.08
CA GLU A 401 -8.75 -0.49 24.43
C GLU A 401 -10.26 -0.58 24.45
N ASP A 402 -10.93 0.07 23.47
CA ASP A 402 -12.39 0.01 23.30
C ASP A 402 -12.86 -1.45 23.10
N LEU A 403 -12.20 -2.20 22.22
CA LEU A 403 -12.56 -3.59 21.91
C LEU A 403 -12.32 -4.55 23.08
N ILE A 404 -11.21 -4.42 23.79
CA ILE A 404 -10.90 -5.22 24.98
C ILE A 404 -11.92 -4.92 26.09
N GLY A 405 -12.28 -3.65 26.29
CA GLY A 405 -13.31 -3.22 27.24
C GLY A 405 -14.66 -3.84 26.93
N ALA A 406 -15.11 -3.75 25.68
CA ALA A 406 -16.37 -4.35 25.22
C ALA A 406 -16.38 -5.89 25.34
N HIS A 407 -15.25 -6.54 24.99
CA HIS A 407 -15.10 -8.00 25.13
C HIS A 407 -15.21 -8.44 26.60
N SER A 408 -14.50 -7.73 27.49
CA SER A 408 -14.53 -8.02 28.93
C SER A 408 -15.90 -7.83 29.56
N ALA A 409 -16.67 -6.83 29.10
CA ALA A 409 -18.04 -6.59 29.54
C ALA A 409 -18.99 -7.73 29.15
N ARG A 410 -18.89 -8.25 27.90
CA ARG A 410 -19.67 -9.39 27.40
C ARG A 410 -19.40 -10.70 28.18
N ARG A 411 -18.18 -10.88 28.71
CA ARG A 411 -17.82 -12.07 29.51
C ARG A 411 -18.38 -12.04 30.92
N LYS A 412 -18.74 -10.87 31.42
CA LYS A 412 -19.30 -10.71 32.79
C LYS A 412 -20.84 -10.74 32.79
N ALA A 413 -21.49 -10.53 31.64
CA ALA A 413 -22.93 -10.64 31.44
C ALA A 413 -23.32 -12.09 31.10
#